data_5b06288021837a6345ab0a043a971c33
#
_entry.id   5b06288021837a6345ab0a043a971c33
#
_cell.length_a   1.000
_cell.length_b   1.000
_cell.length_c   1.000
_cell.angle_alpha   90.00
_cell.angle_beta   90.00
_cell.angle_gamma   90.00
#
_symmetry.space_group_name_H-M   'P 1'
#
loop_
_entity.id
_entity.type
_entity.pdbx_description
1 polymer ?
#
loop_
_entity_poly.entity_id
_entity_poly.type
_entity_poly.pdbx_seq_one_letter_code
_entity_poly.pdbx_strand_id
1 'polypeptide(L)'
;ALIGGETAEMPGMYDGEDYDVAGFCVGVVEAEKVIDGSKVAPGNKLIALASSGPHSNGYSLIRKIIEVSGIDLSSDLDGKTVSEHLLEPTRIYVKSVLAILETYNVNAISHITGGGFW
;
A
#
# COMPACT_ATOMS: atom_id res chain seq x y z
N ALA A 1 -2.86 26.06 -4.39
CA ALA A 1 -1.57 25.47 -4.76
C ALA A 1 -1.77 24.03 -5.22
N LEU A 2 -1.06 23.62 -6.25
CA LEU A 2 -0.99 22.20 -6.63
C LEU A 2 -0.06 21.49 -5.63
N ILE A 3 -0.61 20.52 -4.90
CA ILE A 3 0.12 19.81 -3.83
C ILE A 3 0.47 18.37 -4.17
N GLY A 4 -0.06 17.84 -5.27
CA GLY A 4 0.26 16.50 -5.74
C GLY A 4 -0.78 15.97 -6.71
N GLY A 5 -0.51 14.83 -7.25
CA GLY A 5 -1.37 14.08 -8.13
C GLY A 5 -0.69 12.82 -8.61
N GLU A 6 -1.47 11.95 -9.20
CA GLU A 6 -0.99 10.70 -9.77
C GLU A 6 -1.78 10.35 -11.03
N THR A 7 -1.12 9.71 -11.97
CA THR A 7 -1.74 9.05 -13.11
C THR A 7 -1.21 7.64 -13.18
N ALA A 8 -2.11 6.65 -13.23
CA ALA A 8 -1.75 5.25 -13.34
C ALA A 8 -2.23 4.66 -14.67
N GLU A 9 -1.37 3.92 -15.34
CA GLU A 9 -1.74 3.06 -16.46
C GLU A 9 -2.00 1.64 -15.94
N MET A 10 -3.10 1.05 -16.36
CA MET A 10 -3.50 -0.31 -15.95
C MET A 10 -3.79 -1.18 -17.19
N PRO A 11 -2.76 -1.57 -17.95
CA PRO A 11 -2.90 -2.33 -19.17
C PRO A 11 -3.61 -3.67 -18.92
N GLY A 12 -4.60 -4.00 -19.77
CA GLY A 12 -5.34 -5.25 -19.68
C GLY A 12 -6.23 -5.37 -18.43
N MET A 13 -6.54 -4.27 -17.76
CA MET A 13 -7.43 -4.27 -16.61
C MET A 13 -8.88 -3.99 -17.00
N TYR A 14 -9.11 -3.19 -18.04
CA TYR A 14 -10.44 -2.79 -18.46
C TYR A 14 -10.83 -3.39 -19.80
N ASP A 15 -12.00 -3.98 -19.86
CA ASP A 15 -12.73 -4.30 -21.07
C ASP A 15 -13.96 -3.37 -21.18
N GLY A 16 -14.63 -3.34 -22.31
CA GLY A 16 -15.56 -2.28 -22.71
C GLY A 16 -16.68 -1.88 -21.74
N GLU A 17 -17.00 -2.70 -20.74
CA GLU A 17 -18.02 -2.42 -19.71
C GLU A 17 -17.44 -2.31 -18.30
N ASP A 18 -16.12 -2.42 -18.16
CA ASP A 18 -15.47 -2.33 -16.87
C ASP A 18 -15.48 -0.91 -16.31
N TYR A 19 -15.53 -0.80 -15.01
CA TYR A 19 -15.48 0.48 -14.31
C TYR A 19 -14.43 0.43 -13.19
N ASP A 20 -13.96 1.60 -12.81
CA ASP A 20 -13.05 1.78 -11.70
C ASP A 20 -13.65 2.71 -10.65
N VAL A 21 -13.12 2.61 -9.45
CA VAL A 21 -13.49 3.49 -8.34
C VAL A 21 -12.25 4.19 -7.83
N ALA A 22 -12.21 5.49 -8.00
CA ALA A 22 -11.15 6.33 -7.47
C ALA A 22 -11.64 7.11 -6.26
N GLY A 23 -10.78 7.21 -5.25
CA GLY A 23 -11.05 7.97 -4.03
C GLY A 23 -9.91 8.92 -3.71
N PHE A 24 -10.24 10.00 -3.00
CA PHE A 24 -9.23 10.85 -2.40
C PHE A 24 -9.61 11.18 -0.96
N CYS A 25 -8.61 11.49 -0.16
CA CYS A 25 -8.79 11.82 1.24
C CYS A 25 -8.16 13.18 1.52
N VAL A 26 -8.88 14.01 2.26
CA VAL A 26 -8.38 15.31 2.73
C VAL A 26 -8.28 15.28 4.25
N GLY A 27 -7.11 15.67 4.75
CA GLY A 27 -6.84 15.78 6.18
C GLY A 27 -6.22 17.12 6.51
N VAL A 28 -6.13 17.41 7.80
CA VAL A 28 -5.45 18.59 8.33
C VAL A 28 -4.46 18.17 9.41
N VAL A 29 -3.35 18.90 9.48
CA VAL A 29 -2.33 18.73 10.50
C VAL A 29 -1.82 20.10 10.92
N GLU A 30 -1.47 20.27 12.19
CA GLU A 30 -0.79 21.47 12.66
C GLU A 30 0.59 21.59 12.00
N ALA A 31 0.99 22.79 11.61
CA ALA A 31 2.23 23.01 10.86
C ALA A 31 3.47 22.44 11.58
N GLU A 32 3.49 22.54 12.91
CA GLU A 32 4.58 22.08 13.76
C GLU A 32 4.61 20.54 13.88
N LYS A 33 3.53 19.86 13.50
CA LYS A 33 3.39 18.40 13.56
C LYS A 33 3.56 17.72 12.21
N VAL A 34 3.91 18.45 11.17
CA VAL A 34 4.19 17.88 9.85
C VAL A 34 5.40 16.95 9.94
N ILE A 35 5.23 15.73 9.45
CA ILE A 35 6.31 14.74 9.34
C ILE A 35 6.81 14.76 7.90
N ASP A 36 7.94 15.40 7.67
CA ASP A 36 8.52 15.65 6.34
C ASP A 36 9.84 14.91 6.10
N GLY A 37 10.29 14.11 7.06
CA GLY A 37 11.56 13.40 6.98
C GLY A 37 12.80 14.22 7.33
N SER A 38 12.67 15.53 7.53
CA SER A 38 13.83 16.41 7.80
C SER A 38 14.61 16.05 9.06
N LYS A 39 13.99 15.30 9.98
CA LYS A 39 14.60 14.86 11.25
C LYS A 39 15.19 13.45 11.18
N VAL A 40 15.20 12.82 10.02
CA VAL A 40 15.79 11.49 9.86
C VAL A 40 17.31 11.57 9.98
N ALA A 41 17.87 10.70 10.82
CA ALA A 41 19.30 10.70 11.10
C ALA A 41 19.82 9.27 11.35
N PRO A 42 21.13 9.03 11.17
CA PRO A 42 21.74 7.78 11.57
C PRO A 42 21.46 7.48 13.06
N GLY A 43 21.12 6.22 13.34
CA GLY A 43 20.73 5.78 14.69
C GLY A 43 19.22 5.79 14.95
N ASN A 44 18.40 6.30 14.03
CA ASN A 44 16.96 6.14 14.13
C ASN A 44 16.57 4.65 14.08
N LYS A 45 15.52 4.30 14.80
CA LYS A 45 14.95 2.96 14.77
C LYS A 45 13.94 2.86 13.64
N LEU A 46 13.97 1.75 12.91
CA LEU A 46 12.98 1.41 11.89
C LEU A 46 11.97 0.44 12.48
N ILE A 47 10.70 0.75 12.32
CA ILE A 47 9.58 -0.10 12.73
C ILE A 47 8.79 -0.47 11.49
N ALA A 48 8.64 -1.76 11.23
CA ALA A 48 7.83 -2.26 10.13
C ALA A 48 6.43 -2.66 10.62
N LEU A 49 5.42 -2.23 9.90
CA LEU A 49 4.05 -2.70 10.05
C LEU A 49 3.75 -3.66 8.88
N ALA A 50 3.48 -4.93 9.21
CA ALA A 50 3.22 -5.94 8.20
C ALA A 50 1.96 -5.64 7.39
N SER A 51 2.01 -5.90 6.08
CA SER A 51 0.82 -5.89 5.21
C SER A 51 -0.08 -7.10 5.49
N SER A 52 -1.31 -7.06 5.00
CA SER A 52 -2.23 -8.20 4.97
C SER A 52 -2.12 -9.03 3.68
N GLY A 53 -1.44 -8.51 2.68
CA GLY A 53 -1.28 -9.10 1.35
C GLY A 53 -0.70 -8.08 0.37
N PRO A 54 -0.93 -8.22 -0.93
CA PRO A 54 -0.47 -7.26 -1.93
C PRO A 54 -1.08 -5.87 -1.77
N HIS A 55 -2.18 -5.75 -1.03
CA HIS A 55 -3.02 -4.55 -0.94
C HIS A 55 -3.50 -4.13 -2.34
N SER A 56 -3.15 -2.92 -2.80
CA SER A 56 -3.56 -2.41 -4.11
C SER A 56 -2.40 -2.30 -5.10
N ASN A 57 -1.25 -2.92 -4.82
CA ASN A 57 -0.04 -2.77 -5.63
C ASN A 57 0.42 -4.10 -6.24
N GLY A 58 1.08 -4.01 -7.40
CA GLY A 58 1.72 -5.16 -8.04
C GLY A 58 0.79 -6.09 -8.83
N TYR A 59 -0.48 -5.76 -9.00
CA TYR A 59 -1.45 -6.65 -9.66
C TYR A 59 -1.16 -6.88 -11.14
N SER A 60 -0.53 -5.96 -11.86
CA SER A 60 -0.10 -6.20 -13.23
C SER A 60 0.88 -7.36 -13.32
N LEU A 61 1.85 -7.41 -12.41
CA LEU A 61 2.79 -8.52 -12.31
C LEU A 61 2.10 -9.81 -11.83
N ILE A 62 1.24 -9.72 -10.84
CA ILE A 62 0.48 -10.86 -10.31
C ILE A 62 -0.35 -11.51 -11.42
N ARG A 63 -1.10 -10.72 -12.18
CA ARG A 63 -1.85 -11.24 -13.35
C ARG A 63 -0.95 -11.92 -14.36
N LYS A 64 0.22 -11.34 -14.63
CA LYS A 64 1.18 -11.95 -15.55
C LYS A 64 1.74 -13.28 -15.03
N ILE A 65 2.00 -13.37 -13.73
CA ILE A 65 2.43 -14.62 -13.09
C ILE A 65 1.35 -15.68 -13.19
N ILE A 66 0.09 -15.34 -12.91
CA ILE A 66 -1.06 -16.25 -13.02
C ILE A 66 -1.19 -16.75 -14.46
N GLU A 67 -1.15 -15.85 -15.44
CA GLU A 67 -1.20 -16.19 -16.86
C GLU A 67 -0.09 -17.19 -17.26
N VAL A 68 1.15 -16.90 -16.89
CA VAL A 68 2.31 -17.70 -17.29
C VAL A 68 2.38 -19.03 -16.54
N SER A 69 2.03 -19.04 -15.25
CA SER A 69 2.07 -20.27 -14.43
C SER A 69 0.88 -21.19 -14.67
N GLY A 70 -0.23 -20.63 -15.15
CA GLY A 70 -1.49 -21.37 -15.27
C GLY A 70 -2.06 -21.82 -13.93
N ILE A 71 -1.68 -21.19 -12.80
CA ILE A 71 -2.16 -21.56 -11.49
C ILE A 71 -3.67 -21.37 -11.38
N ASP A 72 -4.36 -22.36 -10.83
CA ASP A 72 -5.77 -22.24 -10.50
C ASP A 72 -5.92 -21.37 -9.24
N LEU A 73 -6.72 -20.31 -9.34
CA LEU A 73 -7.00 -19.40 -8.24
C LEU A 73 -7.71 -20.05 -7.06
N SER A 74 -8.33 -21.21 -7.27
CA SER A 74 -8.94 -22.04 -6.23
C SER A 74 -7.95 -22.97 -5.52
N SER A 75 -6.70 -23.07 -6.00
CA SER A 75 -5.67 -23.91 -5.39
C SER A 75 -5.37 -23.44 -3.96
N ASP A 76 -5.10 -24.41 -3.08
CA ASP A 76 -4.63 -24.12 -1.72
C ASP A 76 -3.21 -23.56 -1.73
N LEU A 77 -3.01 -22.51 -0.96
CA LEU A 77 -1.74 -21.87 -0.68
C LEU A 77 -1.70 -21.53 0.83
N ASP A 78 -1.00 -22.32 1.60
CA ASP A 78 -0.87 -22.14 3.05
C ASP A 78 -2.22 -22.03 3.80
N GLY A 79 -3.20 -22.89 3.43
CA GLY A 79 -4.49 -23.00 4.09
C GLY A 79 -5.56 -22.00 3.66
N LYS A 80 -5.28 -21.20 2.64
CA LYS A 80 -6.24 -20.35 1.93
C LYS A 80 -6.10 -20.57 0.43
N THR A 81 -7.12 -20.21 -0.34
CA THR A 81 -6.98 -20.22 -1.80
C THR A 81 -6.09 -19.07 -2.28
N VAL A 82 -5.51 -19.23 -3.45
CA VAL A 82 -4.74 -18.14 -4.11
C VAL A 82 -5.61 -16.88 -4.24
N SER A 83 -6.88 -17.02 -4.61
CA SER A 83 -7.82 -15.89 -4.70
C SER A 83 -8.03 -15.20 -3.35
N GLU A 84 -8.17 -15.94 -2.25
CA GLU A 84 -8.32 -15.34 -0.90
C GLU A 84 -7.10 -14.54 -0.50
N HIS A 85 -5.88 -15.02 -0.81
CA HIS A 85 -4.65 -14.26 -0.56
C HIS A 85 -4.59 -12.96 -1.37
N LEU A 86 -5.02 -13.02 -2.63
CA LEU A 86 -4.98 -11.87 -3.53
C LEU A 86 -6.08 -10.84 -3.23
N LEU A 87 -7.22 -11.29 -2.71
CA LEU A 87 -8.36 -10.42 -2.38
C LEU A 87 -8.39 -9.99 -0.91
N GLU A 88 -7.36 -10.33 -0.13
CA GLU A 88 -7.30 -9.90 1.26
C GLU A 88 -7.36 -8.38 1.36
N PRO A 89 -8.32 -7.80 2.11
CA PRO A 89 -8.47 -6.36 2.21
C PRO A 89 -7.22 -5.67 2.76
N THR A 90 -6.95 -4.48 2.26
CA THR A 90 -5.88 -3.62 2.77
C THR A 90 -6.06 -3.37 4.27
N ARG A 91 -5.03 -3.66 5.04
CA ARG A 91 -5.02 -3.41 6.48
C ARG A 91 -5.14 -1.92 6.78
N ILE A 92 -5.98 -1.57 7.75
CA ILE A 92 -6.14 -0.20 8.21
C ILE A 92 -5.15 0.07 9.35
N TYR A 93 -4.20 0.98 9.12
CA TYR A 93 -3.12 1.31 10.05
C TYR A 93 -3.41 2.53 10.92
N VAL A 94 -4.50 3.27 10.67
CA VAL A 94 -4.76 4.59 11.25
C VAL A 94 -4.63 4.60 12.77
N LYS A 95 -5.31 3.68 13.45
CA LYS A 95 -5.28 3.62 14.93
C LYS A 95 -3.88 3.35 15.48
N SER A 96 -3.14 2.42 14.86
CA SER A 96 -1.78 2.07 15.28
C SER A 96 -0.81 3.23 15.07
N VAL A 97 -0.90 3.90 13.93
CA VAL A 97 -0.03 5.05 13.61
C VAL A 97 -0.33 6.22 14.53
N LEU A 98 -1.61 6.55 14.75
CA LEU A 98 -1.99 7.64 15.64
C LEU A 98 -1.51 7.38 17.08
N ALA A 99 -1.67 6.17 17.59
CA ALA A 99 -1.19 5.81 18.93
C ALA A 99 0.34 5.94 19.07
N ILE A 100 1.08 5.60 18.02
CA ILE A 100 2.55 5.80 18.00
C ILE A 100 2.89 7.30 18.03
N LEU A 101 2.18 8.11 17.25
CA LEU A 101 2.40 9.56 17.20
C LEU A 101 2.07 10.28 18.50
N GLU A 102 1.15 9.75 19.30
CA GLU A 102 0.84 10.27 20.63
C GLU A 102 1.98 10.02 21.65
N THR A 103 2.75 8.96 21.45
CA THR A 103 3.73 8.49 22.46
C THR A 103 5.18 8.77 22.06
N TYR A 104 5.47 8.76 20.76
CA TYR A 104 6.82 8.84 20.23
C TYR A 104 7.00 9.92 19.18
N ASN A 105 8.20 10.46 19.10
CA ASN A 105 8.59 11.32 18.00
C ASN A 105 8.92 10.47 16.77
N VAL A 106 8.11 10.59 15.74
CA VAL A 106 8.30 9.90 14.46
C VAL A 106 8.92 10.86 13.45
N ASN A 107 10.06 10.50 12.89
CA ASN A 107 10.81 11.36 11.98
C ASN A 107 10.40 11.20 10.52
N ALA A 108 9.89 10.04 10.14
CA ALA A 108 9.34 9.77 8.80
C ALA A 108 8.36 8.59 8.85
N ILE A 109 7.47 8.55 7.86
CA ILE A 109 6.58 7.43 7.60
C ILE A 109 6.66 7.14 6.10
N SER A 110 6.82 5.87 5.72
CA SER A 110 6.84 5.46 4.33
C SER A 110 5.85 4.33 4.08
N HIS A 111 5.07 4.47 3.04
CA HIS A 111 4.27 3.39 2.49
C HIS A 111 5.08 2.72 1.39
N ILE A 112 5.57 1.51 1.65
CA ILE A 112 6.41 0.78 0.72
C ILE A 112 5.54 0.18 -0.39
N THR A 113 5.82 0.57 -1.63
CA THR A 113 5.12 0.13 -2.83
C THR A 113 6.11 -0.27 -3.93
N GLY A 114 5.86 0.09 -5.20
CA GLY A 114 6.76 -0.20 -6.31
C GLY A 114 8.18 0.31 -6.06
N GLY A 115 9.19 -0.50 -6.41
CA GLY A 115 10.60 -0.19 -6.14
C GLY A 115 11.12 -0.63 -4.77
N GLY A 116 10.26 -0.94 -3.81
CA GLY A 116 10.68 -1.39 -2.49
C GLY A 116 11.35 -0.28 -1.67
N PHE A 117 12.53 -0.55 -1.13
CA PHE A 117 13.26 0.37 -0.23
C PHE A 117 14.27 1.30 -0.94
N TRP A 118 14.30 1.32 -2.26
CA TRP A 118 15.22 2.12 -3.07
C TRP A 118 14.68 3.51 -3.37
#